data_46a51355b333ab8e4657d4f22a0621f3
#
_entry.id   46a51355b333ab8e4657d4f22a0621f3
#
_cell.length_a   1.000
_cell.length_b   1.000
_cell.length_c   1.000
_cell.angle_alpha   90.00
_cell.angle_beta   90.00
_cell.angle_gamma   90.00
#
_symmetry.space_group_name_H-M   'P 1'
#
loop_
_entity.id
_entity.type
_entity.pdbx_description
1 polymer ?
#
loop_
_entity_poly.entity_id
_entity_poly.type
_entity_poly.pdbx_seq_one_letter_code
_entity_poly.pdbx_strand_id
1 'polypeptide(L)'
;LEANRKKIDFLGFSFHLDTVSVLERAVAMENCMELFEEALARDFEPRVINIGGGYKVNYLENEQDWNDYTSALKEAVLGTRPSMTWHNNAFGMSSDKGKLKGNFNSYSYFDTQTGGSFLQELLSQRFPNLGDATAGSIMQGNMIELWIEPGRSLVDQTGITVARVNSVRMSSRGEPIVCLNMKRQDISFLDQEIFVDPIIIEKHDEEGARQTEQDSQSKEEPIGVYFAGNLCLESDLVHRHMTYLDKLPSPGDLVVFVNSSGYFMDFSASTSIMQPVAEKVAVMERDGKFTWVMDKQYVPFWECMP
;
A
#
# COMPACT_ATOMS: atom_id res chain seq x y z
N LEU A 1 12.79 -14.03 -32.29
CA LEU A 1 12.15 -12.91 -32.99
C LEU A 1 12.32 -13.02 -34.49
N GLU A 2 13.56 -13.09 -35.03
CA GLU A 2 13.85 -13.10 -36.45
C GLU A 2 13.10 -14.15 -37.26
N ALA A 3 13.02 -15.41 -36.77
CA ALA A 3 12.29 -16.50 -37.41
C ALA A 3 10.79 -16.24 -37.55
N ASN A 4 10.22 -15.34 -36.79
CA ASN A 4 8.80 -15.01 -36.78
C ASN A 4 8.49 -13.56 -37.16
N ARG A 5 9.44 -12.81 -37.68
CA ARG A 5 9.33 -11.38 -38.01
C ARG A 5 8.03 -11.02 -38.74
N LYS A 6 7.60 -11.85 -39.68
CA LYS A 6 6.37 -11.63 -40.46
C LYS A 6 5.08 -11.90 -39.73
N LYS A 7 5.17 -12.45 -38.52
CA LYS A 7 4.01 -12.87 -37.74
C LYS A 7 3.77 -12.04 -36.48
N ILE A 8 4.73 -11.18 -36.12
CA ILE A 8 4.71 -10.37 -34.90
C ILE A 8 5.03 -8.91 -35.23
N ASP A 9 4.41 -8.00 -34.52
CA ASP A 9 4.82 -6.60 -34.41
C ASP A 9 5.62 -6.47 -33.11
N PHE A 10 6.93 -6.25 -33.24
CA PHE A 10 7.82 -6.12 -32.09
C PHE A 10 7.85 -4.68 -31.62
N LEU A 11 7.09 -4.37 -30.56
CA LEU A 11 6.93 -3.03 -30.05
C LEU A 11 8.14 -2.53 -29.26
N GLY A 12 8.88 -3.39 -28.59
CA GLY A 12 10.00 -2.96 -27.75
C GLY A 12 10.27 -3.89 -26.57
N PHE A 13 10.76 -3.31 -25.49
CA PHE A 13 11.21 -4.05 -24.31
C PHE A 13 10.40 -3.69 -23.08
N SER A 14 10.24 -4.64 -22.16
CA SER A 14 9.56 -4.48 -20.90
C SER A 14 10.37 -5.11 -19.79
N PHE A 15 10.41 -4.44 -18.65
CA PHE A 15 10.90 -5.00 -17.40
C PHE A 15 10.04 -4.59 -16.21
N HIS A 16 10.04 -5.42 -15.17
CA HIS A 16 9.45 -5.12 -13.88
C HIS A 16 10.43 -5.56 -12.80
N LEU A 17 10.86 -4.66 -11.94
CA LEU A 17 11.81 -4.95 -10.88
C LEU A 17 11.11 -4.92 -9.52
N ASP A 18 11.46 -5.86 -8.66
CA ASP A 18 11.05 -5.87 -7.25
C ASP A 18 11.94 -4.91 -6.44
N THR A 19 11.95 -3.65 -6.85
CA THR A 19 12.70 -2.57 -6.21
C THR A 19 12.02 -1.24 -6.42
N VAL A 20 12.21 -0.33 -5.46
CA VAL A 20 11.85 1.09 -5.55
C VAL A 20 13.07 1.99 -5.79
N SER A 21 14.23 1.40 -6.08
CA SER A 21 15.47 2.14 -6.36
C SER A 21 15.45 2.76 -7.75
N VAL A 22 15.64 4.08 -7.81
CA VAL A 22 15.81 4.82 -9.08
C VAL A 22 17.03 4.35 -9.82
N LEU A 23 18.15 4.11 -9.12
CA LEU A 23 19.42 3.73 -9.75
C LEU A 23 19.36 2.33 -10.39
N GLU A 24 18.78 1.33 -9.69
CA GLU A 24 18.62 -0.01 -10.27
C GLU A 24 17.71 0.02 -11.49
N ARG A 25 16.66 0.83 -11.45
CA ARG A 25 15.74 1.00 -12.56
C ARG A 25 16.40 1.74 -13.72
N ALA A 26 17.26 2.72 -13.46
CA ALA A 26 18.04 3.42 -14.46
C ALA A 26 18.98 2.47 -15.20
N VAL A 27 19.68 1.58 -14.48
CA VAL A 27 20.53 0.55 -15.10
C VAL A 27 19.73 -0.39 -16.00
N ALA A 28 18.56 -0.85 -15.54
CA ALA A 28 17.70 -1.68 -16.38
C ALA A 28 17.20 -0.95 -17.63
N MET A 29 16.90 0.34 -17.49
CA MET A 29 16.47 1.18 -18.60
C MET A 29 17.59 1.42 -19.60
N GLU A 30 18.83 1.67 -19.15
CA GLU A 30 20.02 1.77 -20.00
C GLU A 30 20.22 0.48 -20.79
N ASN A 31 20.18 -0.68 -20.15
CA ASN A 31 20.27 -1.99 -20.82
C ASN A 31 19.16 -2.20 -21.87
N CYS A 32 17.94 -1.73 -21.61
CA CYS A 32 16.86 -1.78 -22.58
C CYS A 32 17.16 -0.89 -23.81
N MET A 33 17.77 0.27 -23.61
CA MET A 33 18.15 1.16 -24.71
C MET A 33 19.28 0.57 -25.56
N GLU A 34 20.25 -0.12 -24.95
CA GLU A 34 21.27 -0.87 -25.69
C GLU A 34 20.65 -1.99 -26.57
N LEU A 35 19.67 -2.71 -25.99
CA LEU A 35 18.90 -3.71 -26.74
C LEU A 35 18.05 -3.10 -27.86
N PHE A 36 17.62 -1.85 -27.70
CA PHE A 36 16.93 -1.09 -28.75
C PHE A 36 17.83 -0.89 -29.98
N GLU A 37 19.08 -0.46 -29.77
CA GLU A 37 20.07 -0.31 -30.83
C GLU A 37 20.35 -1.64 -31.55
N GLU A 38 20.47 -2.73 -30.78
CA GLU A 38 20.66 -4.07 -31.36
C GLU A 38 19.45 -4.52 -32.19
N ALA A 39 18.22 -4.20 -31.72
CA ALA A 39 17.02 -4.51 -32.49
C ALA A 39 16.93 -3.73 -33.79
N LEU A 40 17.27 -2.45 -33.79
CA LEU A 40 17.35 -1.61 -34.99
C LEU A 40 18.40 -2.14 -35.99
N ALA A 41 19.57 -2.57 -35.49
CA ALA A 41 20.61 -3.16 -36.32
C ALA A 41 20.19 -4.49 -37.01
N ARG A 42 19.10 -5.09 -36.53
CA ARG A 42 18.47 -6.31 -37.08
C ARG A 42 17.19 -6.03 -37.85
N ASP A 43 16.97 -4.79 -38.26
CA ASP A 43 15.79 -4.29 -38.98
C ASP A 43 14.45 -4.53 -38.22
N PHE A 44 14.46 -4.49 -36.91
CA PHE A 44 13.23 -4.30 -36.12
C PHE A 44 13.01 -2.82 -35.88
N GLU A 45 11.77 -2.43 -35.60
CA GLU A 45 11.39 -1.04 -35.36
C GLU A 45 10.75 -0.92 -33.94
N PRO A 46 11.55 -1.16 -32.88
CA PRO A 46 11.03 -0.97 -31.53
C PRO A 46 10.71 0.51 -31.27
N ARG A 47 9.64 0.75 -30.51
CA ARG A 47 9.20 2.12 -30.19
C ARG A 47 8.80 2.30 -28.73
N VAL A 48 8.80 1.23 -27.93
CA VAL A 48 8.29 1.24 -26.56
C VAL A 48 9.32 0.70 -25.58
N ILE A 49 9.50 1.38 -24.46
CA ILE A 49 10.09 0.82 -23.24
C ILE A 49 9.06 0.86 -22.14
N ASN A 50 8.63 -0.30 -21.63
CA ASN A 50 7.82 -0.44 -20.44
C ASN A 50 8.73 -0.66 -19.23
N ILE A 51 8.73 0.27 -18.29
CA ILE A 51 9.56 0.23 -17.09
C ILE A 51 8.88 -0.40 -15.89
N GLY A 52 7.67 -0.96 -16.07
CA GLY A 52 6.91 -1.64 -15.02
C GLY A 52 6.38 -0.72 -13.94
N GLY A 53 6.14 -1.30 -12.77
CA GLY A 53 5.60 -0.65 -11.59
C GLY A 53 6.65 -0.42 -10.48
N GLY A 54 6.20 -0.37 -9.22
CA GLY A 54 7.09 -0.15 -8.07
C GLY A 54 7.35 1.33 -7.79
N TYR A 55 6.37 2.17 -8.04
CA TYR A 55 6.41 3.60 -7.67
C TYR A 55 6.14 3.74 -6.19
N LYS A 56 6.92 4.60 -5.53
CA LYS A 56 6.79 4.91 -4.11
C LYS A 56 5.53 5.71 -3.84
N VAL A 57 5.00 5.51 -2.63
CA VAL A 57 3.88 6.28 -2.07
C VAL A 57 4.31 6.90 -0.74
N ASN A 58 3.60 7.91 -0.27
CA ASN A 58 3.81 8.49 1.04
C ASN A 58 2.48 8.57 1.80
N TYR A 59 2.38 7.87 2.92
CA TYR A 59 1.19 7.81 3.76
C TYR A 59 1.38 8.50 5.12
N LEU A 60 2.57 9.05 5.40
CA LEU A 60 2.90 9.71 6.65
C LEU A 60 3.25 11.18 6.41
N GLU A 61 2.99 12.02 7.40
CA GLU A 61 3.25 13.44 7.34
C GLU A 61 4.74 13.75 7.42
N ASN A 62 5.47 12.99 8.25
CA ASN A 62 6.89 13.22 8.45
C ASN A 62 7.70 11.92 8.51
N GLU A 63 8.98 12.02 8.15
CA GLU A 63 9.92 10.90 8.13
C GLU A 63 10.22 10.36 9.52
N GLN A 64 10.17 11.23 10.54
CA GLN A 64 10.56 10.85 11.89
C GLN A 64 9.64 9.76 12.45
N ASP A 65 8.34 9.81 12.17
CA ASP A 65 7.38 8.80 12.62
C ASP A 65 7.73 7.41 12.09
N TRP A 66 8.12 7.33 10.81
CA TRP A 66 8.55 6.07 10.21
C TRP A 66 9.87 5.55 10.79
N ASN A 67 10.82 6.45 11.00
CA ASN A 67 12.14 6.12 11.56
C ASN A 67 12.02 5.68 13.02
N ASP A 68 11.18 6.34 13.81
CA ASP A 68 10.93 6.01 15.21
C ASP A 68 10.25 4.64 15.32
N TYR A 69 9.21 4.39 14.51
CA TYR A 69 8.54 3.09 14.47
C TYR A 69 9.50 1.96 14.10
N THR A 70 10.26 2.11 13.01
CA THR A 70 11.17 1.06 12.55
C THR A 70 12.33 0.83 13.50
N SER A 71 12.81 1.87 14.20
CA SER A 71 13.83 1.77 15.23
C SER A 71 13.30 1.04 16.47
N ALA A 72 12.12 1.41 16.94
CA ALA A 72 11.43 0.76 18.04
C ALA A 72 11.15 -0.73 17.74
N LEU A 73 10.76 -1.06 16.51
CA LEU A 73 10.57 -2.44 16.10
C LEU A 73 11.87 -3.26 16.16
N LYS A 74 13.00 -2.71 15.73
CA LYS A 74 14.32 -3.36 15.82
C LYS A 74 14.69 -3.63 17.29
N GLU A 75 14.44 -2.67 18.18
CA GLU A 75 14.65 -2.83 19.61
C GLU A 75 13.76 -3.93 20.21
N ALA A 76 12.49 -4.00 19.81
CA ALA A 76 11.59 -5.07 20.24
C ALA A 76 12.07 -6.46 19.75
N VAL A 77 12.55 -6.56 18.51
CA VAL A 77 13.14 -7.80 17.96
C VAL A 77 14.40 -8.22 18.72
N LEU A 78 15.21 -7.26 19.14
CA LEU A 78 16.40 -7.52 19.96
C LEU A 78 16.08 -7.82 21.44
N GLY A 79 14.83 -7.62 21.87
CA GLY A 79 14.39 -7.83 23.24
C GLY A 79 14.80 -6.72 24.23
N THR A 80 15.17 -5.54 23.73
CA THR A 80 15.54 -4.37 24.55
C THR A 80 14.33 -3.50 24.93
N ARG A 81 13.16 -3.80 24.36
CA ARG A 81 11.86 -3.21 24.72
C ARG A 81 10.73 -4.25 24.59
N PRO A 82 9.53 -4.00 25.14
CA PRO A 82 8.37 -4.86 24.95
C PRO A 82 8.01 -5.04 23.48
N SER A 83 7.40 -6.20 23.14
CA SER A 83 6.86 -6.45 21.82
C SER A 83 5.81 -5.41 21.45
N MET A 84 5.84 -4.95 20.21
CA MET A 84 4.88 -4.02 19.63
C MET A 84 4.12 -4.63 18.44
N THR A 85 4.21 -5.96 18.31
CA THR A 85 3.57 -6.72 17.25
C THR A 85 3.02 -8.03 17.80
N TRP A 86 2.01 -8.57 17.14
CA TRP A 86 1.44 -9.87 17.49
C TRP A 86 2.51 -10.97 17.44
N HIS A 87 2.69 -11.67 18.57
CA HIS A 87 3.70 -12.69 18.77
C HIS A 87 5.13 -12.24 18.41
N ASN A 88 5.43 -10.96 18.63
CA ASN A 88 6.73 -10.38 18.28
C ASN A 88 7.10 -10.60 16.80
N ASN A 89 6.14 -10.50 15.90
CA ASN A 89 6.38 -10.60 14.46
C ASN A 89 7.36 -9.52 14.02
N ALA A 90 8.46 -9.95 13.44
CA ALA A 90 9.58 -9.07 13.09
C ALA A 90 9.60 -8.68 11.60
N PHE A 91 8.56 -8.97 10.84
CA PHE A 91 8.45 -8.65 9.40
C PHE A 91 9.70 -9.04 8.59
N GLY A 92 10.22 -10.25 8.83
CA GLY A 92 11.41 -10.77 8.15
C GLY A 92 12.71 -10.57 8.89
N MET A 93 12.75 -9.75 9.94
CA MET A 93 13.92 -9.63 10.82
C MET A 93 13.91 -10.72 11.89
N SER A 94 15.08 -11.01 12.47
CA SER A 94 15.24 -11.91 13.61
C SER A 94 16.41 -11.47 14.47
N SER A 95 16.45 -11.96 15.72
CA SER A 95 17.59 -11.77 16.61
C SER A 95 18.39 -13.06 16.74
N ASP A 96 19.70 -12.97 16.50
CA ASP A 96 20.63 -14.07 16.76
C ASP A 96 21.78 -13.57 17.64
N LYS A 97 21.85 -14.08 18.86
CA LYS A 97 22.88 -13.72 19.87
C LYS A 97 22.97 -12.21 20.09
N GLY A 98 21.82 -11.50 20.13
CA GLY A 98 21.72 -10.06 20.33
C GLY A 98 22.09 -9.22 19.10
N LYS A 99 22.19 -9.84 17.92
CA LYS A 99 22.41 -9.14 16.64
C LYS A 99 21.18 -9.30 15.75
N LEU A 100 20.78 -8.21 15.12
CA LEU A 100 19.70 -8.20 14.14
C LEU A 100 20.17 -8.91 12.87
N LYS A 101 19.32 -9.80 12.33
CA LYS A 101 19.48 -10.49 11.04
C LYS A 101 18.22 -10.36 10.20
N GLY A 102 18.40 -10.48 8.89
CA GLY A 102 17.31 -10.32 7.91
C GLY A 102 16.99 -8.85 7.63
N ASN A 103 16.01 -8.63 6.79
CA ASN A 103 15.56 -7.31 6.37
C ASN A 103 14.13 -7.07 6.84
N PHE A 104 13.78 -5.82 7.00
CA PHE A 104 12.39 -5.41 7.20
C PHE A 104 11.63 -5.53 5.87
N ASN A 105 10.85 -6.59 5.76
CA ASN A 105 10.10 -6.92 4.54
C ASN A 105 8.73 -6.21 4.56
N SER A 106 8.75 -4.91 4.29
CA SER A 106 7.55 -4.12 4.08
C SER A 106 7.86 -2.94 3.19
N TYR A 107 6.84 -2.42 2.52
CA TYR A 107 6.97 -1.14 1.82
C TYR A 107 7.21 -0.02 2.85
N SER A 108 8.04 0.96 2.48
CA SER A 108 8.15 2.20 3.24
C SER A 108 6.81 2.95 3.18
N TYR A 109 6.38 3.49 4.32
CA TYR A 109 5.20 4.34 4.41
C TYR A 109 5.53 5.82 4.34
N PHE A 110 6.83 6.15 4.33
CA PHE A 110 7.31 7.50 4.08
C PHE A 110 8.33 7.50 2.94
N ASP A 111 8.16 8.41 1.99
CA ASP A 111 9.16 8.73 0.98
C ASP A 111 8.92 10.15 0.44
N THR A 112 10.01 10.86 0.15
CA THR A 112 9.96 12.22 -0.41
C THR A 112 9.84 12.23 -1.93
N GLN A 113 10.15 11.09 -2.59
CA GLN A 113 10.14 10.95 -4.03
C GLN A 113 9.06 9.96 -4.46
N THR A 114 7.85 10.47 -4.67
CA THR A 114 6.68 9.66 -5.01
C THR A 114 6.11 10.05 -6.37
N GLY A 115 5.41 9.14 -7.02
CA GLY A 115 4.65 9.41 -8.25
C GLY A 115 5.48 10.12 -9.32
N GLY A 116 5.07 11.34 -9.68
CA GLY A 116 5.70 12.13 -10.74
C GLY A 116 7.14 12.55 -10.45
N SER A 117 7.49 12.85 -9.20
CA SER A 117 8.86 13.23 -8.84
C SER A 117 9.85 12.05 -8.98
N PHE A 118 9.41 10.84 -8.65
CA PHE A 118 10.17 9.61 -8.90
C PHE A 118 10.46 9.43 -10.39
N LEU A 119 9.45 9.60 -11.23
CA LEU A 119 9.60 9.49 -12.68
C LEU A 119 10.53 10.57 -13.25
N GLN A 120 10.41 11.79 -12.76
CA GLN A 120 11.28 12.90 -13.14
C GLN A 120 12.74 12.61 -12.80
N GLU A 121 13.02 12.09 -11.61
CA GLU A 121 14.38 11.70 -11.22
C GLU A 121 14.93 10.58 -12.09
N LEU A 122 14.12 9.55 -12.39
CA LEU A 122 14.51 8.46 -13.29
C LEU A 122 14.87 8.98 -14.68
N LEU A 123 14.05 9.84 -15.27
CA LEU A 123 14.29 10.41 -16.59
C LEU A 123 15.48 11.38 -16.64
N SER A 124 15.91 11.88 -15.49
CA SER A 124 17.08 12.75 -15.33
C SER A 124 18.39 11.97 -15.17
N GLN A 125 18.32 10.63 -14.95
CA GLN A 125 19.53 9.80 -14.84
C GLN A 125 20.31 9.80 -16.13
N ARG A 126 21.65 9.87 -16.02
CA ARG A 126 22.56 9.85 -17.16
C ARG A 126 23.02 8.44 -17.47
N PHE A 127 23.14 8.12 -18.72
CA PHE A 127 23.56 6.81 -19.21
C PHE A 127 24.96 6.90 -19.80
N PRO A 128 26.00 6.47 -19.03
CA PRO A 128 27.39 6.58 -19.47
C PRO A 128 27.69 5.84 -20.80
N ASN A 129 27.07 4.67 -21.00
CA ASN A 129 27.25 3.86 -22.18
C ASN A 129 26.60 4.47 -23.44
N LEU A 130 25.69 5.42 -23.24
CA LEU A 130 24.93 6.09 -24.32
C LEU A 130 25.27 7.58 -24.42
N GLY A 131 26.56 7.89 -24.34
CA GLY A 131 27.10 9.24 -24.55
C GLY A 131 26.83 10.22 -23.41
N ASP A 132 26.62 9.71 -22.21
CA ASP A 132 26.32 10.49 -21.00
C ASP A 132 25.06 11.41 -21.11
N ALA A 133 24.14 11.03 -22.00
CA ALA A 133 22.87 11.71 -22.18
C ALA A 133 21.87 11.28 -21.10
N THR A 134 20.86 12.10 -20.82
CA THR A 134 19.80 11.72 -19.87
C THR A 134 18.83 10.72 -20.50
N ALA A 135 18.25 9.83 -19.69
CA ALA A 135 17.23 8.89 -20.13
C ALA A 135 16.10 9.58 -20.91
N GLY A 136 15.59 10.69 -20.39
CA GLY A 136 14.54 11.47 -21.05
C GLY A 136 14.97 12.05 -22.38
N SER A 137 16.21 12.56 -22.50
CA SER A 137 16.71 13.12 -23.77
C SER A 137 16.90 12.05 -24.85
N ILE A 138 17.37 10.86 -24.46
CA ILE A 138 17.51 9.72 -25.39
C ILE A 138 16.13 9.29 -25.89
N MET A 139 15.17 9.13 -24.99
CA MET A 139 13.81 8.73 -25.37
C MET A 139 13.16 9.75 -26.30
N GLN A 140 13.24 11.03 -25.98
CA GLN A 140 12.69 12.10 -26.79
C GLN A 140 13.37 12.17 -28.16
N GLY A 141 14.71 12.10 -28.20
CA GLY A 141 15.48 12.17 -29.45
C GLY A 141 15.22 11.00 -30.42
N ASN A 142 14.88 9.84 -29.88
CA ASN A 142 14.57 8.63 -30.63
C ASN A 142 13.06 8.33 -30.74
N MET A 143 12.19 9.21 -30.26
CA MET A 143 10.73 9.06 -30.26
C MET A 143 10.27 7.76 -29.59
N ILE A 144 10.94 7.37 -28.50
CA ILE A 144 10.60 6.15 -27.74
C ILE A 144 9.44 6.48 -26.78
N GLU A 145 8.39 5.69 -26.82
CA GLU A 145 7.27 5.76 -25.89
C GLU A 145 7.65 5.14 -24.54
N LEU A 146 7.36 5.83 -23.46
CA LEU A 146 7.49 5.31 -22.12
C LEU A 146 6.16 4.74 -21.62
N TRP A 147 6.14 3.46 -21.33
CA TRP A 147 5.02 2.81 -20.68
C TRP A 147 5.34 2.53 -19.22
N ILE A 148 4.33 2.68 -18.36
CA ILE A 148 4.44 2.51 -16.91
C ILE A 148 3.28 1.68 -16.39
N GLU A 149 3.52 0.96 -15.28
CA GLU A 149 2.51 0.17 -14.56
C GLU A 149 2.41 0.69 -13.11
N PRO A 150 1.82 1.86 -12.88
CA PRO A 150 1.97 2.61 -11.62
C PRO A 150 1.37 1.89 -10.41
N GLY A 151 0.42 0.96 -10.59
CA GLY A 151 -0.14 0.17 -9.50
C GLY A 151 -0.72 1.04 -8.38
N ARG A 152 -0.30 0.76 -7.14
CA ARG A 152 -0.77 1.46 -5.93
C ARG A 152 -0.63 2.98 -6.01
N SER A 153 0.41 3.50 -6.63
CA SER A 153 0.66 4.94 -6.71
C SER A 153 -0.36 5.70 -7.57
N LEU A 154 -1.10 5.00 -8.44
CA LEU A 154 -2.18 5.61 -9.23
C LEU A 154 -3.41 5.93 -8.38
N VAL A 155 -3.63 5.16 -7.33
CA VAL A 155 -4.78 5.28 -6.42
C VAL A 155 -4.34 5.67 -5.01
N ASP A 156 -3.21 6.37 -4.91
CA ASP A 156 -2.70 6.88 -3.65
C ASP A 156 -3.72 7.83 -2.99
N GLN A 157 -3.97 7.63 -1.70
CA GLN A 157 -4.90 8.40 -0.87
C GLN A 157 -6.36 8.45 -1.36
N THR A 158 -6.79 7.49 -2.19
CA THR A 158 -8.14 7.55 -2.79
C THR A 158 -9.16 6.62 -2.16
N GLY A 159 -8.76 5.70 -1.31
CA GLY A 159 -9.67 4.71 -0.75
C GLY A 159 -9.62 4.56 0.75
N ILE A 160 -10.76 4.20 1.31
CA ILE A 160 -10.91 3.83 2.71
C ILE A 160 -11.64 2.49 2.80
N THR A 161 -11.34 1.74 3.86
CA THR A 161 -12.11 0.54 4.24
C THR A 161 -12.79 0.80 5.58
N VAL A 162 -14.09 0.60 5.62
CA VAL A 162 -14.90 0.84 6.81
C VAL A 162 -15.42 -0.49 7.34
N ALA A 163 -15.19 -0.76 8.61
CA ALA A 163 -15.70 -1.95 9.29
C ALA A 163 -16.38 -1.59 10.60
N ARG A 164 -17.39 -2.37 10.98
CA ARG A 164 -18.09 -2.21 12.26
C ARG A 164 -17.42 -3.06 13.33
N VAL A 165 -17.29 -2.52 14.52
CA VAL A 165 -16.86 -3.27 15.70
C VAL A 165 -17.97 -4.25 16.12
N ASN A 166 -17.64 -5.53 16.17
CA ASN A 166 -18.54 -6.58 16.66
C ASN A 166 -18.39 -6.79 18.17
N SER A 167 -17.16 -6.84 18.65
CA SER A 167 -16.85 -7.06 20.07
C SER A 167 -15.41 -6.66 20.37
N VAL A 168 -15.13 -6.41 21.64
CA VAL A 168 -13.77 -6.30 22.16
C VAL A 168 -13.52 -7.47 23.12
N ARG A 169 -12.42 -8.16 22.94
CA ARG A 169 -12.02 -9.33 23.73
C ARG A 169 -10.60 -9.15 24.25
N MET A 170 -10.25 -9.91 25.27
CA MET A 170 -8.89 -9.94 25.78
C MET A 170 -8.17 -11.20 25.29
N SER A 171 -6.93 -11.04 24.81
CA SER A 171 -6.06 -12.17 24.54
C SER A 171 -5.68 -12.90 25.85
N SER A 172 -5.09 -14.08 25.74
CA SER A 172 -4.55 -14.79 26.93
C SER A 172 -3.43 -14.05 27.65
N ARG A 173 -2.86 -13.01 26.99
CA ARG A 173 -1.82 -12.15 27.56
C ARG A 173 -2.38 -10.83 28.13
N GLY A 174 -3.69 -10.65 28.10
CA GLY A 174 -4.33 -9.42 28.56
C GLY A 174 -4.32 -8.27 27.55
N GLU A 175 -4.03 -8.54 26.27
CA GLU A 175 -4.06 -7.53 25.23
C GLU A 175 -5.47 -7.41 24.65
N PRO A 176 -6.03 -6.20 24.47
CA PRO A 176 -7.32 -6.02 23.84
C PRO A 176 -7.28 -6.39 22.35
N ILE A 177 -8.30 -7.13 21.91
CA ILE A 177 -8.53 -7.49 20.51
C ILE A 177 -9.88 -6.94 20.09
N VAL A 178 -9.89 -6.01 19.16
CA VAL A 178 -11.09 -5.42 18.56
C VAL A 178 -11.50 -6.28 17.37
N CYS A 179 -12.60 -7.02 17.51
CA CYS A 179 -13.12 -7.88 16.46
C CYS A 179 -14.05 -7.09 15.54
N LEU A 180 -13.75 -7.10 14.23
CA LEU A 180 -14.43 -6.33 13.20
C LEU A 180 -15.34 -7.21 12.34
N ASN A 181 -16.40 -6.62 11.79
CA ASN A 181 -17.26 -7.28 10.80
C ASN A 181 -16.62 -7.22 9.39
N MET A 182 -15.45 -7.80 9.27
CA MET A 182 -14.69 -7.93 8.03
C MET A 182 -13.73 -9.11 8.15
N LYS A 183 -13.06 -9.45 7.08
CA LYS A 183 -11.91 -10.37 7.07
C LYS A 183 -10.64 -9.58 6.76
N ARG A 184 -9.48 -10.08 7.17
CA ARG A 184 -8.20 -9.52 6.76
C ARG A 184 -8.11 -9.37 5.24
N GLN A 185 -8.62 -10.36 4.48
CA GLN A 185 -8.58 -10.33 3.03
C GLN A 185 -9.42 -9.22 2.40
N ASP A 186 -10.33 -8.61 3.14
CA ASP A 186 -11.10 -7.46 2.64
C ASP A 186 -10.28 -6.18 2.57
N ILE A 187 -9.10 -6.13 3.21
CA ILE A 187 -8.23 -4.96 3.23
C ILE A 187 -6.75 -5.27 2.98
N SER A 188 -6.28 -6.49 3.22
CA SER A 188 -4.86 -6.83 3.14
C SER A 188 -4.56 -7.67 1.91
N PHE A 189 -3.57 -7.24 1.12
CA PHE A 189 -3.04 -8.01 0.01
C PHE A 189 -1.87 -8.89 0.49
N LEU A 190 -2.00 -10.21 0.33
CA LEU A 190 -1.00 -11.19 0.74
C LEU A 190 -0.50 -10.87 2.16
N ASP A 191 0.79 -10.83 2.41
CA ASP A 191 1.36 -10.54 3.72
C ASP A 191 1.74 -9.07 3.95
N GLN A 192 1.22 -8.16 3.14
CA GLN A 192 1.47 -6.72 3.35
C GLN A 192 0.82 -6.24 4.64
N GLU A 193 1.57 -5.42 5.37
CA GLU A 193 1.12 -4.81 6.61
C GLU A 193 0.52 -3.45 6.34
N ILE A 194 -0.40 -3.03 7.22
CA ILE A 194 -1.02 -1.70 7.20
C ILE A 194 -0.49 -0.96 8.42
N PHE A 195 0.35 0.04 8.21
CA PHE A 195 1.02 0.79 9.29
C PHE A 195 0.37 2.14 9.61
N VAL A 196 -0.66 2.53 8.87
CA VAL A 196 -1.43 3.75 9.20
C VAL A 196 -2.50 3.38 10.20
N ASP A 197 -2.54 4.09 11.31
CA ASP A 197 -3.54 3.88 12.34
C ASP A 197 -4.95 4.22 11.83
N PRO A 198 -5.96 3.41 12.16
CA PRO A 198 -7.32 3.66 11.73
C PRO A 198 -7.97 4.80 12.52
N ILE A 199 -8.98 5.42 11.92
CA ILE A 199 -9.84 6.40 12.56
C ILE A 199 -11.02 5.65 13.20
N ILE A 200 -11.32 5.94 14.47
CA ILE A 200 -12.48 5.40 15.17
C ILE A 200 -13.61 6.42 15.11
N ILE A 201 -14.79 5.98 14.65
CA ILE A 201 -16.01 6.79 14.63
C ILE A 201 -16.99 6.15 15.60
N GLU A 202 -17.26 6.85 16.70
CA GLU A 202 -18.21 6.40 17.72
C GLU A 202 -19.64 6.37 17.18
N LYS A 203 -20.39 5.34 17.51
CA LYS A 203 -21.80 5.28 17.21
C LYS A 203 -22.54 6.30 18.06
N HIS A 204 -23.25 7.22 17.42
CA HIS A 204 -24.19 8.10 18.10
C HIS A 204 -25.52 7.37 18.26
N ASP A 205 -25.96 7.14 19.49
CA ASP A 205 -27.34 6.72 19.75
C ASP A 205 -28.28 7.90 19.47
N GLU A 206 -29.33 7.68 18.68
CA GLU A 206 -30.30 8.72 18.31
C GLU A 206 -31.07 9.29 19.51
N GLU A 207 -31.03 8.63 20.67
CA GLU A 207 -31.66 9.08 21.90
C GLU A 207 -30.65 9.84 22.78
N GLY A 208 -30.47 11.07 22.47
CA GLY A 208 -30.24 12.12 23.45
C GLY A 208 -28.88 12.15 24.15
N ALA A 209 -28.51 13.35 24.26
CA ALA A 209 -27.51 13.90 25.15
C ALA A 209 -26.06 13.81 24.70
N ARG A 210 -25.67 14.87 24.07
CA ARG A 210 -24.36 15.49 24.30
C ARG A 210 -23.99 15.33 25.79
N GLN A 211 -23.37 14.22 26.14
CA GLN A 211 -22.51 14.23 27.30
C GLN A 211 -21.30 15.02 26.92
N THR A 212 -21.40 16.24 27.25
CA THR A 212 -20.43 17.30 27.37
C THR A 212 -18.97 16.89 27.35
N GLU A 213 -18.27 17.63 26.52
CA GLU A 213 -16.82 17.84 26.44
C GLU A 213 -16.11 18.15 27.78
N GLN A 214 -16.55 17.62 28.91
CA GLN A 214 -16.02 18.01 30.21
C GLN A 214 -15.21 16.94 30.95
N ASP A 215 -14.99 15.73 30.36
CA ASP A 215 -14.16 14.71 30.99
C ASP A 215 -12.80 14.46 30.34
N SER A 216 -12.31 15.40 29.55
CA SER A 216 -11.02 15.28 28.83
C SER A 216 -9.83 15.89 29.58
N GLN A 217 -9.65 15.59 30.87
CA GLN A 217 -8.46 16.03 31.63
C GLN A 217 -7.73 14.93 32.43
N SER A 218 -8.05 13.68 32.31
CA SER A 218 -7.13 12.61 32.65
C SER A 218 -6.45 12.13 31.37
N LYS A 219 -5.18 12.44 31.15
CA LYS A 219 -4.36 11.77 30.14
C LYS A 219 -4.16 10.33 30.64
N GLU A 220 -5.15 9.47 30.35
CA GLU A 220 -4.94 8.04 30.44
C GLU A 220 -3.87 7.65 29.41
N GLU A 221 -3.01 6.70 29.78
CA GLU A 221 -2.01 6.20 28.83
C GLU A 221 -2.73 5.53 27.65
N PRO A 222 -2.30 5.74 26.41
CA PRO A 222 -2.91 5.12 25.24
C PRO A 222 -2.96 3.59 25.37
N ILE A 223 -4.07 3.02 24.98
CA ILE A 223 -4.35 1.58 25.10
C ILE A 223 -3.90 0.88 23.84
N GLY A 224 -2.94 -0.03 23.94
CA GLY A 224 -2.50 -0.86 22.81
C GLY A 224 -3.54 -1.92 22.49
N VAL A 225 -3.98 -1.99 21.23
CA VAL A 225 -4.98 -2.94 20.73
C VAL A 225 -4.51 -3.64 19.46
N TYR A 226 -5.10 -4.81 19.21
CA TYR A 226 -5.03 -5.48 17.91
C TYR A 226 -6.40 -5.48 17.24
N PHE A 227 -6.44 -5.38 15.90
CA PHE A 227 -7.67 -5.54 15.13
C PHE A 227 -7.71 -6.91 14.46
N ALA A 228 -8.81 -7.62 14.68
CA ALA A 228 -9.04 -8.94 14.11
C ALA A 228 -10.31 -8.95 13.26
N GLY A 229 -10.33 -9.77 12.22
CA GLY A 229 -11.52 -10.04 11.44
C GLY A 229 -12.49 -10.98 12.15
N ASN A 230 -13.46 -11.49 11.40
CA ASN A 230 -14.57 -12.32 11.92
C ASN A 230 -14.39 -13.83 11.63
N LEU A 231 -13.26 -14.24 11.07
CA LEU A 231 -12.95 -15.65 10.90
C LEU A 231 -12.44 -16.26 12.20
N CYS A 232 -12.64 -17.56 12.36
CA CYS A 232 -12.13 -18.33 13.50
C CYS A 232 -10.64 -18.71 13.36
N LEU A 233 -9.85 -17.82 12.77
CA LEU A 233 -8.42 -18.04 12.46
C LEU A 233 -7.57 -16.95 13.11
N GLU A 234 -6.50 -17.32 13.79
CA GLU A 234 -5.52 -16.36 14.32
C GLU A 234 -4.88 -15.50 13.21
N SER A 235 -4.75 -16.08 12.01
CA SER A 235 -4.25 -15.36 10.83
C SER A 235 -5.18 -14.29 10.30
N ASP A 236 -6.41 -14.17 10.82
CA ASP A 236 -7.37 -13.13 10.45
C ASP A 236 -7.17 -11.82 11.24
N LEU A 237 -5.95 -11.54 11.67
CA LEU A 237 -5.55 -10.22 12.16
C LEU A 237 -5.46 -9.26 10.98
N VAL A 238 -6.11 -8.10 11.10
CA VAL A 238 -6.10 -7.07 10.06
C VAL A 238 -4.67 -6.59 9.79
N HIS A 239 -3.95 -6.31 10.88
CA HIS A 239 -2.51 -6.04 10.87
C HIS A 239 -1.85 -6.65 12.13
N ARG A 240 -0.54 -6.81 12.08
CA ARG A 240 0.23 -7.46 13.16
C ARG A 240 0.84 -6.47 14.15
N HIS A 241 0.96 -5.19 13.80
CA HIS A 241 1.42 -4.18 14.76
C HIS A 241 0.31 -3.81 15.74
N MET A 242 0.73 -3.36 16.93
CA MET A 242 -0.18 -2.85 17.95
C MET A 242 -0.52 -1.40 17.66
N THR A 243 -1.81 -1.09 17.56
CA THR A 243 -2.31 0.28 17.43
C THR A 243 -2.61 0.83 18.80
N TYR A 244 -2.29 2.09 19.05
CA TYR A 244 -2.54 2.76 20.31
C TYR A 244 -3.75 3.70 20.17
N LEU A 245 -4.76 3.50 20.99
CA LEU A 245 -6.00 4.27 21.02
C LEU A 245 -6.16 5.00 22.36
N ASP A 246 -6.73 6.20 22.35
CA ASP A 246 -7.06 6.93 23.58
C ASP A 246 -8.19 6.24 24.36
N LYS A 247 -9.06 5.51 23.66
CA LYS A 247 -10.21 4.79 24.23
C LYS A 247 -10.49 3.51 23.48
N LEU A 248 -10.90 2.47 24.19
CA LEU A 248 -11.38 1.24 23.55
C LEU A 248 -12.71 1.50 22.83
N PRO A 249 -12.83 1.07 21.55
CA PRO A 249 -14.08 1.18 20.83
C PRO A 249 -15.14 0.22 21.41
N SER A 250 -16.40 0.58 21.20
CA SER A 250 -17.56 -0.19 21.61
C SER A 250 -18.19 -0.96 20.44
N PRO A 251 -18.92 -2.05 20.70
CA PRO A 251 -19.70 -2.72 19.66
C PRO A 251 -20.66 -1.76 18.97
N GLY A 252 -20.56 -1.68 17.64
CA GLY A 252 -21.33 -0.77 16.80
C GLY A 252 -20.57 0.44 16.30
N ASP A 253 -19.44 0.80 16.92
CA ASP A 253 -18.54 1.82 16.40
C ASP A 253 -17.97 1.41 15.04
N LEU A 254 -17.49 2.38 14.27
CA LEU A 254 -16.84 2.15 13.00
C LEU A 254 -15.33 2.36 13.11
N VAL A 255 -14.60 1.47 12.45
CA VAL A 255 -13.15 1.57 12.27
C VAL A 255 -12.89 1.84 10.80
N VAL A 256 -12.20 2.94 10.51
CA VAL A 256 -11.92 3.42 9.16
C VAL A 256 -10.43 3.31 8.89
N PHE A 257 -10.05 2.38 8.03
CA PHE A 257 -8.69 2.26 7.54
C PHE A 257 -8.51 3.14 6.32
N VAL A 258 -7.57 4.05 6.37
CA VAL A 258 -7.27 4.99 5.29
C VAL A 258 -6.24 4.40 4.30
N ASN A 259 -6.14 4.99 3.12
CA ASN A 259 -5.18 4.58 2.07
C ASN A 259 -5.29 3.10 1.67
N SER A 260 -6.50 2.56 1.65
CA SER A 260 -6.78 1.16 1.40
C SER A 260 -7.19 0.85 -0.04
N SER A 261 -6.92 1.75 -1.01
CA SER A 261 -7.09 1.50 -2.44
C SER A 261 -5.93 0.71 -3.06
N GLY A 262 -6.25 -0.05 -4.10
CA GLY A 262 -5.28 -0.81 -4.93
C GLY A 262 -4.71 -2.04 -4.24
N TYR A 263 -4.55 -3.13 -4.95
CA TYR A 263 -3.91 -4.39 -4.53
C TYR A 263 -4.43 -5.06 -3.26
N PHE A 264 -5.53 -4.60 -2.68
CA PHE A 264 -6.06 -5.15 -1.43
C PHE A 264 -7.05 -6.28 -1.70
N MET A 265 -8.33 -6.05 -1.49
CA MET A 265 -9.33 -7.10 -1.60
C MET A 265 -9.42 -7.76 -2.97
N ASP A 266 -9.07 -7.07 -4.04
CA ASP A 266 -9.15 -7.60 -5.42
C ASP A 266 -8.27 -8.83 -5.64
N PHE A 267 -7.19 -8.96 -4.88
CA PHE A 267 -6.27 -10.09 -4.95
C PHE A 267 -6.53 -11.16 -3.88
N SER A 268 -7.14 -10.80 -2.77
CA SER A 268 -7.19 -11.65 -1.58
C SER A 268 -8.60 -12.01 -1.14
N ALA A 269 -9.60 -11.19 -1.49
CA ALA A 269 -10.96 -11.38 -1.02
C ALA A 269 -11.53 -12.75 -1.43
N SER A 270 -12.12 -13.43 -0.47
CA SER A 270 -12.73 -14.74 -0.67
C SER A 270 -13.99 -14.89 0.20
N THR A 271 -14.87 -15.78 -0.20
CA THR A 271 -16.07 -16.17 0.57
C THR A 271 -15.77 -17.28 1.57
N SER A 272 -14.58 -17.32 2.14
CA SER A 272 -14.19 -18.33 3.14
C SER A 272 -15.21 -18.44 4.25
N ILE A 273 -15.58 -19.69 4.60
CA ILE A 273 -16.56 -20.01 5.66
C ILE A 273 -17.90 -19.27 5.43
N MET A 274 -18.30 -19.10 4.17
CA MET A 274 -19.54 -18.42 3.77
C MET A 274 -19.63 -16.96 4.23
N GLN A 275 -18.52 -16.33 4.62
CA GLN A 275 -18.48 -14.91 4.92
C GLN A 275 -18.55 -14.07 3.64
N PRO A 276 -19.36 -13.02 3.60
CA PRO A 276 -19.42 -12.15 2.42
C PRO A 276 -18.08 -11.46 2.18
N VAL A 277 -17.83 -11.11 0.93
CA VAL A 277 -16.77 -10.17 0.57
C VAL A 277 -17.29 -8.74 0.80
N ALA A 278 -16.41 -7.83 1.25
CA ALA A 278 -16.77 -6.43 1.44
C ALA A 278 -17.32 -5.83 0.13
N GLU A 279 -18.36 -5.02 0.25
CA GLU A 279 -18.92 -4.31 -0.91
C GLU A 279 -18.03 -3.11 -1.25
N LYS A 280 -17.79 -2.89 -2.54
CA LYS A 280 -17.08 -1.72 -3.04
C LYS A 280 -18.06 -0.65 -3.48
N VAL A 281 -17.78 0.58 -3.10
CA VAL A 281 -18.54 1.75 -3.52
C VAL A 281 -17.60 2.82 -4.08
N ALA A 282 -17.97 3.42 -5.20
CA ALA A 282 -17.35 4.63 -5.70
C ALA A 282 -18.07 5.83 -5.07
N VAL A 283 -17.31 6.72 -4.44
CA VAL A 283 -17.82 7.94 -3.79
C VAL A 283 -17.31 9.15 -4.56
N MET A 284 -18.17 10.11 -4.80
CA MET A 284 -17.83 11.38 -5.45
C MET A 284 -18.45 12.54 -4.69
N GLU A 285 -17.65 13.58 -4.49
CA GLU A 285 -18.12 14.87 -4.00
C GLU A 285 -18.37 15.82 -5.18
N ARG A 286 -19.54 16.45 -5.18
CA ARG A 286 -19.86 17.55 -6.09
C ARG A 286 -20.65 18.60 -5.34
N ASP A 287 -20.18 19.84 -5.35
CA ASP A 287 -20.84 20.99 -4.70
C ASP A 287 -21.13 20.76 -3.20
N GLY A 288 -20.18 20.15 -2.47
CA GLY A 288 -20.30 19.83 -1.04
C GLY A 288 -21.24 18.67 -0.72
N LYS A 289 -21.69 17.94 -1.73
CA LYS A 289 -22.57 16.77 -1.56
C LYS A 289 -21.86 15.51 -2.00
N PHE A 290 -21.89 14.50 -1.12
CA PHE A 290 -21.40 13.17 -1.44
C PHE A 290 -22.49 12.35 -2.14
N THR A 291 -22.11 11.73 -3.22
CA THR A 291 -22.89 10.71 -3.93
C THR A 291 -22.07 9.43 -4.01
N TRP A 292 -22.73 8.29 -4.07
CA TRP A 292 -22.07 7.01 -4.18
C TRP A 292 -22.85 6.05 -5.06
N VAL A 293 -22.12 5.12 -5.65
CA VAL A 293 -22.66 3.99 -6.42
C VAL A 293 -21.93 2.73 -6.07
N MET A 294 -22.59 1.57 -6.18
CA MET A 294 -21.93 0.30 -6.08
C MET A 294 -20.94 0.13 -7.25
N ASP A 295 -19.75 -0.42 -7.00
CA ASP A 295 -18.74 -0.64 -8.03
C ASP A 295 -19.31 -1.43 -9.23
N LYS A 296 -20.12 -2.46 -8.98
CA LYS A 296 -20.82 -3.24 -10.02
C LYS A 296 -21.83 -2.44 -10.86
N GLN A 297 -22.16 -1.22 -10.44
CA GLN A 297 -23.07 -0.28 -11.13
C GLN A 297 -22.29 0.86 -11.78
N TYR A 298 -20.98 0.92 -11.59
CA TYR A 298 -20.15 1.94 -12.16
C TYR A 298 -20.09 1.79 -13.67
N VAL A 299 -20.46 2.85 -14.38
CA VAL A 299 -20.34 2.93 -15.83
C VAL A 299 -19.22 3.93 -16.15
N PRO A 300 -18.18 3.54 -16.88
CA PRO A 300 -17.09 4.43 -17.23
C PRO A 300 -17.59 5.69 -17.95
N PHE A 301 -17.02 6.83 -17.64
CA PHE A 301 -17.45 8.14 -18.15
C PHE A 301 -17.53 8.20 -19.69
N TRP A 302 -16.61 7.54 -20.37
CA TRP A 302 -16.59 7.51 -21.85
C TRP A 302 -17.75 6.71 -22.46
N GLU A 303 -18.40 5.82 -21.72
CA GLU A 303 -19.61 5.12 -22.18
C GLU A 303 -20.88 5.97 -22.02
N CYS A 304 -20.79 7.05 -21.25
CA CYS A 304 -21.89 7.99 -21.03
C CYS A 304 -21.85 9.21 -21.95
N MET A 305 -20.84 9.33 -22.82
CA MET A 305 -20.79 10.39 -23.82
C MET A 305 -21.64 9.98 -25.03
N PRO A 306 -22.56 10.85 -25.48
CA PRO A 306 -23.38 10.62 -26.67
C PRO A 306 -22.55 10.62 -27.95
#